data_3c8c89a31b21758c071fecb4c0694d2f
#
_entry.id   3c8c89a31b21758c071fecb4c0694d2f
#
_cell.length_a   1.000
_cell.length_b   1.000
_cell.length_c   1.000
_cell.angle_alpha   90.00
_cell.angle_beta   90.00
_cell.angle_gamma   90.00
#
_symmetry.space_group_name_H-M   'P 1'
#
loop_
_entity.id
_entity.type
_entity.pdbx_description
1 polymer ?
#
loop_
_entity_poly.entity_id
_entity_poly.type
_entity_poly.pdbx_seq_one_letter_code
_entity_poly.pdbx_strand_id
1 'polypeptide(L)'
;MSFRRGFKAEANRIALRVREQLALTPLDPIDPVEVCVRFDIQLIPLSQLGCNCSSFLGHDRSAFSAVTVPCGWQTAIVHNDSHHPYRQRSNICHELAHCFLGHQSTPPLTSDGERALDGGIEAEANFLAGTLLVTNEAAIHVLKQGLVSVAQQLYGVSRPMLDYRLRVSGAHAIHLRSLRARAG
;
A
#
# COMPACT_ATOMS: atom_id res chain seq x y z
N MET A 1 -9.57 4.90 -15.18
CA MET A 1 -8.17 4.43 -15.35
C MET A 1 -8.20 2.96 -15.72
N SER A 2 -7.51 2.58 -16.78
CA SER A 2 -7.41 1.18 -17.23
C SER A 2 -6.05 0.65 -16.84
N PHE A 3 -5.99 -0.41 -16.03
CA PHE A 3 -4.74 -1.15 -15.76
C PHE A 3 -4.34 -1.98 -16.98
N ARG A 4 -3.06 -2.28 -17.12
CA ARG A 4 -2.60 -3.29 -18.09
C ARG A 4 -3.28 -4.64 -17.83
N ARG A 5 -3.45 -5.41 -18.89
CA ARG A 5 -4.14 -6.71 -18.82
C ARG A 5 -3.46 -7.64 -17.79
N GLY A 6 -4.25 -8.20 -16.89
CA GLY A 6 -3.77 -9.16 -15.87
C GLY A 6 -3.17 -8.51 -14.61
N PHE A 7 -2.98 -7.19 -14.58
CA PHE A 7 -2.30 -6.50 -13.47
C PHE A 7 -2.93 -6.79 -12.09
N LYS A 8 -4.26 -6.80 -11.99
CA LYS A 8 -4.93 -7.07 -10.69
C LYS A 8 -4.58 -8.44 -10.11
N ALA A 9 -4.47 -9.47 -10.96
CA ALA A 9 -4.06 -10.81 -10.54
C ALA A 9 -2.58 -10.84 -10.16
N GLU A 10 -1.74 -10.13 -10.89
CA GLU A 10 -0.32 -9.98 -10.60
C GLU A 10 -0.10 -9.27 -9.26
N ALA A 11 -0.77 -8.15 -9.01
CA ALA A 11 -0.70 -7.43 -7.74
C ALA A 11 -1.08 -8.33 -6.54
N ASN A 12 -2.14 -9.14 -6.68
CA ASN A 12 -2.50 -10.08 -5.60
C ASN A 12 -1.43 -11.17 -5.42
N ARG A 13 -0.84 -11.70 -6.51
CA ARG A 13 0.27 -12.67 -6.40
C ARG A 13 1.49 -12.08 -5.71
N ILE A 14 1.85 -10.83 -6.00
CA ILE A 14 2.94 -10.11 -5.31
C ILE A 14 2.62 -10.01 -3.81
N ALA A 15 1.42 -9.55 -3.45
CA ALA A 15 1.02 -9.41 -2.06
C ALA A 15 1.03 -10.74 -1.28
N LEU A 16 0.67 -11.85 -1.93
CA LEU A 16 0.74 -13.19 -1.34
C LEU A 16 2.19 -13.65 -1.15
N ARG A 17 3.05 -13.44 -2.15
CA ARG A 17 4.49 -13.77 -2.03
C ARG A 17 5.19 -12.99 -0.93
N VAL A 18 4.86 -11.70 -0.78
CA VAL A 18 5.39 -10.88 0.32
C VAL A 18 4.99 -11.48 1.67
N ARG A 19 3.74 -11.93 1.81
CA ARG A 19 3.28 -12.62 3.03
C ARG A 19 4.02 -13.94 3.28
N GLU A 20 4.22 -14.76 2.26
CA GLU A 20 5.02 -16.00 2.38
C GLU A 20 6.43 -15.73 2.91
N GLN A 21 7.07 -14.65 2.46
CA GLN A 21 8.39 -14.24 2.92
C GLN A 21 8.42 -13.83 4.41
N LEU A 22 7.27 -13.49 4.96
CA LEU A 22 7.05 -13.13 6.37
C LEU A 22 6.39 -14.25 7.18
N ALA A 23 6.22 -15.45 6.61
CA ALA A 23 5.50 -16.57 7.20
C ALA A 23 4.04 -16.24 7.60
N LEU A 24 3.39 -15.32 6.87
CA LEU A 24 2.02 -14.88 7.08
C LEU A 24 1.06 -15.60 6.13
N THR A 25 -0.18 -15.83 6.60
CA THR A 25 -1.27 -16.32 5.76
C THR A 25 -1.84 -15.19 4.88
N PRO A 26 -2.63 -15.51 3.84
CA PRO A 26 -3.32 -14.48 3.05
C PRO A 26 -4.26 -13.59 3.85
N LEU A 27 -4.73 -14.02 5.02
CA LEU A 27 -5.70 -13.31 5.86
C LEU A 27 -5.04 -12.45 6.94
N ASP A 28 -3.76 -12.67 7.23
CA ASP A 28 -3.08 -11.94 8.30
C ASP A 28 -2.83 -10.48 7.91
N PRO A 29 -2.92 -9.55 8.85
CA PRO A 29 -2.47 -8.18 8.64
C PRO A 29 -0.96 -8.17 8.41
N ILE A 30 -0.48 -7.26 7.57
CA ILE A 30 0.95 -7.10 7.29
C ILE A 30 1.47 -5.84 7.98
N ASP A 31 2.67 -5.89 8.55
CA ASP A 31 3.36 -4.68 8.99
C ASP A 31 4.34 -4.21 7.90
N PRO A 32 4.13 -3.00 7.31
CA PRO A 32 5.05 -2.46 6.31
C PRO A 32 6.47 -2.27 6.80
N VAL A 33 6.69 -2.08 8.11
CA VAL A 33 8.04 -1.98 8.69
C VAL A 33 8.76 -3.33 8.60
N GLU A 34 8.08 -4.42 8.95
CA GLU A 34 8.63 -5.77 8.81
C GLU A 34 8.90 -6.14 7.35
N VAL A 35 8.06 -5.66 6.41
CA VAL A 35 8.34 -5.81 4.97
C VAL A 35 9.63 -5.11 4.60
N CYS A 36 9.83 -3.85 5.02
CA CYS A 36 11.07 -3.13 4.75
C CYS A 36 12.29 -3.89 5.26
N VAL A 37 12.25 -4.38 6.51
CA VAL A 37 13.33 -5.20 7.10
C VAL A 37 13.57 -6.47 6.29
N ARG A 38 12.51 -7.20 5.92
CA ARG A 38 12.63 -8.48 5.18
C ARG A 38 13.25 -8.33 3.81
N PHE A 39 13.02 -7.19 3.14
CA PHE A 39 13.50 -6.92 1.78
C PHE A 39 14.72 -5.98 1.73
N ASP A 40 15.39 -5.77 2.87
CA ASP A 40 16.59 -4.91 3.00
C ASP A 40 16.35 -3.48 2.47
N ILE A 41 15.17 -2.94 2.76
CA ILE A 41 14.79 -1.57 2.44
C ILE A 41 14.92 -0.73 3.71
N GLN A 42 15.77 0.29 3.68
CA GLN A 42 15.93 1.18 4.82
C GLN A 42 14.69 2.08 4.97
N LEU A 43 14.02 2.02 6.12
CA LEU A 43 12.88 2.90 6.42
C LEU A 43 13.33 4.04 7.33
N ILE A 44 13.19 5.28 6.86
CA ILE A 44 13.66 6.49 7.55
C ILE A 44 12.47 7.41 7.86
N PRO A 45 12.13 7.63 9.12
CA PRO A 45 11.17 8.67 9.51
C PRO A 45 11.69 10.06 9.12
N LEU A 46 10.82 10.91 8.60
CA LEU A 46 11.18 12.28 8.20
C LEU A 46 11.76 13.08 9.37
N SER A 47 11.25 12.84 10.58
CA SER A 47 11.75 13.47 11.82
C SER A 47 13.20 13.12 12.16
N GLN A 48 13.74 12.05 11.58
CA GLN A 48 15.11 11.56 11.82
C GLN A 48 16.11 11.98 10.73
N LEU A 49 15.66 12.68 9.70
CA LEU A 49 16.57 13.26 8.72
C LEU A 49 17.39 14.39 9.37
N GLY A 50 18.69 14.42 9.09
CA GLY A 50 19.61 15.43 9.60
C GLY A 50 19.43 16.84 9.02
N CYS A 51 18.27 17.15 8.43
CA CYS A 51 17.92 18.46 7.86
C CYS A 51 16.65 19.03 8.49
N ASN A 52 16.41 20.32 8.31
CA ASN A 52 15.21 20.97 8.83
C ASN A 52 13.97 20.62 8.00
N CYS A 53 13.19 19.68 8.51
CA CYS A 53 11.92 19.23 7.91
C CYS A 53 10.68 19.74 8.67
N SER A 54 10.82 20.72 9.55
CA SER A 54 9.77 21.19 10.48
C SER A 54 8.46 21.60 9.76
N SER A 55 8.52 22.23 8.58
CA SER A 55 7.33 22.58 7.80
C SER A 55 6.51 21.33 7.41
N PHE A 56 7.18 20.29 6.90
CA PHE A 56 6.52 19.04 6.49
C PHE A 56 6.04 18.18 7.65
N LEU A 57 6.60 18.37 8.84
CA LEU A 57 6.12 17.71 10.06
C LEU A 57 4.97 18.49 10.73
N GLY A 58 4.82 19.77 10.40
CA GLY A 58 3.85 20.69 10.99
C GLY A 58 2.74 21.14 10.04
N HIS A 59 2.74 22.41 9.67
CA HIS A 59 1.64 23.05 8.92
C HIS A 59 1.52 22.56 7.48
N ASP A 60 2.63 22.19 6.82
CA ASP A 60 2.65 21.66 5.45
C ASP A 60 2.72 20.13 5.39
N ARG A 61 2.34 19.43 6.46
CA ARG A 61 2.44 17.97 6.55
C ARG A 61 1.74 17.22 5.40
N SER A 62 0.76 17.85 4.75
CA SER A 62 0.08 17.23 3.59
C SER A 62 0.89 17.28 2.30
N ALA A 63 1.91 18.16 2.21
CA ALA A 63 2.71 18.36 1.01
C ALA A 63 3.72 17.20 0.75
N PHE A 64 4.09 16.48 1.82
CA PHE A 64 4.99 15.32 1.70
C PHE A 64 4.43 14.11 2.44
N SER A 65 4.40 12.97 1.79
CA SER A 65 3.91 11.70 2.37
C SER A 65 5.01 10.67 2.52
N ALA A 66 5.66 10.29 1.43
CA ALA A 66 6.80 9.39 1.40
C ALA A 66 7.52 9.53 0.06
N VAL A 67 8.74 8.99 -0.01
CA VAL A 67 9.52 8.88 -1.26
C VAL A 67 10.50 7.73 -1.15
N THR A 68 10.67 7.02 -2.26
CA THR A 68 11.74 6.01 -2.43
C THR A 68 13.00 6.67 -2.97
N VAL A 69 14.12 6.46 -2.28
CA VAL A 69 15.43 7.04 -2.63
C VAL A 69 16.44 5.91 -2.88
N PRO A 70 17.05 5.82 -4.06
CA PRO A 70 18.16 4.90 -4.29
C PRO A 70 19.43 5.39 -3.57
N CYS A 71 20.04 4.53 -2.75
CA CYS A 71 21.24 4.81 -1.98
C CYS A 71 22.34 3.81 -2.37
N GLY A 72 22.99 4.04 -3.50
CA GLY A 72 23.93 3.06 -4.07
C GLY A 72 23.22 1.80 -4.52
N TRP A 73 23.55 0.65 -3.92
CA TRP A 73 22.86 -0.63 -4.15
C TRP A 73 21.69 -0.88 -3.19
N GLN A 74 21.52 -0.04 -2.20
CA GLN A 74 20.40 -0.11 -1.26
C GLN A 74 19.27 0.83 -1.68
N THR A 75 18.09 0.56 -1.17
CA THR A 75 16.90 1.42 -1.34
C THR A 75 16.47 1.92 0.03
N ALA A 76 16.17 3.21 0.13
CA ALA A 76 15.58 3.80 1.32
C ALA A 76 14.19 4.34 1.00
N ILE A 77 13.29 4.23 1.96
CA ILE A 77 11.97 4.90 1.94
C ILE A 77 11.99 5.93 3.06
N VAL A 78 11.87 7.20 2.70
CA VAL A 78 11.66 8.29 3.66
C VAL A 78 10.16 8.52 3.77
N HIS A 79 9.60 8.48 4.99
CA HIS A 79 8.16 8.67 5.19
C HIS A 79 7.87 9.75 6.24
N ASN A 80 6.74 10.45 6.06
CA ASN A 80 6.29 11.46 7.01
C ASN A 80 5.62 10.80 8.23
N ASP A 81 6.34 10.72 9.32
CA ASP A 81 5.93 10.10 10.58
C ASP A 81 5.02 11.00 11.43
N SER A 82 4.73 12.24 11.01
CA SER A 82 3.69 13.08 11.63
C SER A 82 2.26 12.73 11.17
N HIS A 83 2.11 11.90 10.16
CA HIS A 83 0.80 11.45 9.70
C HIS A 83 0.16 10.45 10.68
N HIS A 84 -1.18 10.33 10.61
CA HIS A 84 -1.90 9.28 11.31
C HIS A 84 -1.32 7.88 10.96
N PRO A 85 -1.17 6.94 11.93
CA PRO A 85 -0.54 5.63 11.68
C PRO A 85 -1.08 4.88 10.46
N TYR A 86 -2.39 4.88 10.21
CA TYR A 86 -2.97 4.24 9.02
C TYR A 86 -2.51 4.89 7.71
N ARG A 87 -2.30 6.21 7.71
CA ARG A 87 -1.77 6.92 6.54
C ARG A 87 -0.29 6.60 6.33
N GLN A 88 0.51 6.52 7.42
CA GLN A 88 1.90 6.11 7.32
C GLN A 88 2.01 4.71 6.69
N ARG A 89 1.23 3.74 7.16
CA ARG A 89 1.19 2.38 6.60
C ARG A 89 0.85 2.40 5.10
N SER A 90 -0.14 3.18 4.70
CA SER A 90 -0.53 3.32 3.28
C SER A 90 0.57 3.96 2.45
N ASN A 91 1.25 4.99 2.97
CA ASN A 91 2.34 5.67 2.29
C ASN A 91 3.55 4.73 2.09
N ILE A 92 3.95 4.01 3.15
CA ILE A 92 5.05 3.04 3.07
C ILE A 92 4.71 1.92 2.09
N CYS A 93 3.49 1.37 2.12
CA CYS A 93 3.05 0.36 1.15
C CYS A 93 3.02 0.88 -0.29
N HIS A 94 2.76 2.18 -0.50
CA HIS A 94 2.81 2.80 -1.82
C HIS A 94 4.24 2.81 -2.37
N GLU A 95 5.22 3.20 -1.56
CA GLU A 95 6.63 3.17 -1.94
C GLU A 95 7.13 1.73 -2.15
N LEU A 96 6.74 0.80 -1.28
CA LEU A 96 7.02 -0.63 -1.47
C LEU A 96 6.43 -1.16 -2.78
N ALA A 97 5.25 -0.69 -3.18
CA ALA A 97 4.65 -1.08 -4.45
C ALA A 97 5.48 -0.61 -5.64
N HIS A 98 6.04 0.60 -5.62
CA HIS A 98 6.98 1.06 -6.65
C HIS A 98 8.20 0.14 -6.71
N CYS A 99 8.78 -0.22 -5.57
CA CYS A 99 9.92 -1.14 -5.52
C CYS A 99 9.58 -2.51 -6.12
N PHE A 100 8.46 -3.13 -5.72
CA PHE A 100 8.07 -4.46 -6.17
C PHE A 100 7.61 -4.52 -7.62
N LEU A 101 7.16 -3.41 -8.19
CA LEU A 101 6.78 -3.31 -9.61
C LEU A 101 7.97 -2.91 -10.50
N GLY A 102 9.12 -2.60 -9.90
CA GLY A 102 10.30 -2.16 -10.64
C GLY A 102 10.09 -0.79 -11.31
N HIS A 103 9.23 0.06 -10.75
CA HIS A 103 9.05 1.40 -11.23
C HIS A 103 10.34 2.19 -11.00
N GLN A 104 10.82 2.84 -12.05
CA GLN A 104 12.00 3.70 -11.89
C GLN A 104 11.67 4.85 -10.93
N SER A 105 12.60 5.12 -10.01
CA SER A 105 12.51 6.32 -9.17
C SER A 105 12.59 7.55 -10.08
N THR A 106 11.45 8.12 -10.41
CA THR A 106 11.41 9.38 -11.14
C THR A 106 11.87 10.46 -10.16
N PRO A 107 12.79 11.36 -10.55
CA PRO A 107 13.13 12.50 -9.71
C PRO A 107 11.85 13.19 -9.25
N PRO A 108 11.73 13.55 -7.97
CA PRO A 108 10.50 14.14 -7.42
C PRO A 108 10.11 15.45 -8.10
N LEU A 109 11.04 16.05 -8.82
CA LEU A 109 10.85 17.29 -9.60
C LEU A 109 11.54 17.14 -10.95
N THR A 110 10.84 17.52 -12.02
CA THR A 110 11.46 17.79 -13.34
C THR A 110 12.32 19.04 -13.27
N SER A 111 13.15 19.31 -14.29
CA SER A 111 13.91 20.56 -14.45
C SER A 111 13.04 21.82 -14.29
N ASP A 112 11.75 21.69 -14.58
CA ASP A 112 10.77 22.80 -14.54
C ASP A 112 9.98 22.87 -13.23
N GLY A 113 10.36 22.02 -12.23
CA GLY A 113 9.73 22.01 -10.91
C GLY A 113 8.39 21.27 -10.85
N GLU A 114 7.94 20.65 -11.91
CA GLU A 114 6.71 19.86 -11.95
C GLU A 114 6.98 18.38 -11.60
N ARG A 115 6.02 17.72 -10.96
CA ARG A 115 6.07 16.27 -10.77
C ARG A 115 5.67 15.58 -12.07
N ALA A 116 6.60 14.89 -12.72
CA ALA A 116 6.30 13.99 -13.83
C ALA A 116 5.66 12.70 -13.27
N LEU A 117 4.37 12.75 -12.91
CA LEU A 117 3.64 11.57 -12.48
C LEU A 117 3.01 10.88 -13.70
N ASP A 118 3.52 9.69 -14.05
CA ASP A 118 2.80 8.80 -14.95
C ASP A 118 1.57 8.24 -14.22
N GLY A 119 0.39 8.72 -14.59
CA GLY A 119 -0.87 8.33 -13.94
C GLY A 119 -1.17 6.83 -14.02
N GLY A 120 -0.55 6.10 -14.95
CA GLY A 120 -0.64 4.64 -15.06
C GLY A 120 0.20 3.95 -13.98
N ILE A 121 1.45 4.37 -13.83
CA ILE A 121 2.41 3.88 -12.83
C ILE A 121 1.87 4.12 -11.42
N GLU A 122 1.38 5.34 -11.16
CA GLU A 122 0.80 5.71 -9.87
C GLU A 122 -0.49 4.91 -9.55
N ALA A 123 -1.32 4.66 -10.55
CA ALA A 123 -2.52 3.84 -10.36
C ALA A 123 -2.16 2.38 -10.02
N GLU A 124 -1.14 1.81 -10.65
CA GLU A 124 -0.62 0.47 -10.35
C GLU A 124 -0.01 0.41 -8.95
N ALA A 125 0.81 1.38 -8.55
CA ALA A 125 1.37 1.48 -7.21
C ALA A 125 0.28 1.58 -6.14
N ASN A 126 -0.70 2.46 -6.32
CA ASN A 126 -1.84 2.61 -5.40
C ASN A 126 -2.66 1.32 -5.28
N PHE A 127 -2.88 0.60 -6.38
CA PHE A 127 -3.61 -0.67 -6.35
C PHE A 127 -2.83 -1.74 -5.60
N LEU A 128 -1.54 -1.91 -5.87
CA LEU A 128 -0.69 -2.88 -5.19
C LEU A 128 -0.53 -2.53 -3.70
N ALA A 129 -0.32 -1.25 -3.36
CA ALA A 129 -0.25 -0.79 -1.97
C ALA A 129 -1.48 -1.21 -1.15
N GLY A 130 -2.67 -0.96 -1.69
CA GLY A 130 -3.91 -1.42 -1.07
C GLY A 130 -3.99 -2.95 -0.98
N THR A 131 -3.47 -3.68 -1.98
CA THR A 131 -3.47 -5.14 -1.99
C THR A 131 -2.45 -5.73 -1.00
N LEU A 132 -1.32 -5.06 -0.80
CA LEU A 132 -0.37 -5.39 0.28
C LEU A 132 -1.03 -5.28 1.65
N LEU A 133 -1.82 -4.24 1.91
CA LEU A 133 -2.51 -4.05 3.19
C LEU A 133 -3.68 -5.03 3.37
N VAL A 134 -4.51 -5.20 2.35
CA VAL A 134 -5.70 -6.08 2.38
C VAL A 134 -5.76 -6.88 1.09
N THR A 135 -5.40 -8.15 1.13
CA THR A 135 -5.43 -9.06 -0.02
C THR A 135 -6.86 -9.27 -0.55
N ASN A 136 -7.00 -9.87 -1.72
CA ASN A 136 -8.34 -10.25 -2.21
C ASN A 136 -8.98 -11.30 -1.29
N GLU A 137 -8.20 -12.24 -0.79
CA GLU A 137 -8.62 -13.30 0.14
C GLU A 137 -9.13 -12.70 1.46
N ALA A 138 -8.39 -11.74 2.02
CA ALA A 138 -8.77 -11.00 3.23
C ALA A 138 -10.07 -10.21 3.01
N ALA A 139 -10.20 -9.50 1.89
CA ALA A 139 -11.40 -8.74 1.55
C ALA A 139 -12.64 -9.64 1.42
N ILE A 140 -12.48 -10.83 0.79
CA ILE A 140 -13.55 -11.82 0.69
C ILE A 140 -13.91 -12.37 2.08
N HIS A 141 -12.91 -12.67 2.89
CA HIS A 141 -13.10 -13.17 4.26
C HIS A 141 -13.86 -12.16 5.12
N VAL A 142 -13.46 -10.88 5.09
CA VAL A 142 -14.13 -9.78 5.81
C VAL A 142 -15.62 -9.72 5.50
N LEU A 143 -16.01 -9.82 4.22
CA LEU A 143 -17.43 -9.80 3.84
C LEU A 143 -18.15 -11.08 4.24
N LYS A 144 -17.56 -12.25 4.02
CA LYS A 144 -18.19 -13.54 4.34
C LYS A 144 -18.44 -13.72 5.83
N GLN A 145 -17.57 -13.18 6.67
CA GLN A 145 -17.65 -13.28 8.13
C GLN A 145 -18.33 -12.06 8.79
N GLY A 146 -18.74 -11.06 8.02
CA GLY A 146 -19.38 -9.85 8.57
C GLY A 146 -18.44 -8.96 9.38
N LEU A 147 -17.13 -9.02 9.14
CA LEU A 147 -16.08 -8.35 9.93
C LEU A 147 -15.81 -6.89 9.53
N VAL A 148 -16.67 -6.27 8.72
CA VAL A 148 -16.43 -4.92 8.17
C VAL A 148 -16.22 -3.86 9.26
N SER A 149 -16.90 -3.98 10.40
CA SER A 149 -16.81 -3.04 11.52
C SER A 149 -15.45 -3.07 12.23
N VAL A 150 -14.77 -4.22 12.26
CA VAL A 150 -13.49 -4.41 12.96
C VAL A 150 -12.29 -4.44 12.00
N ALA A 151 -12.54 -4.60 10.71
CA ALA A 151 -11.50 -4.79 9.70
C ALA A 151 -10.53 -3.59 9.57
N GLN A 152 -11.00 -2.36 9.82
CA GLN A 152 -10.14 -1.19 9.83
C GLN A 152 -9.02 -1.32 10.87
N GLN A 153 -9.38 -1.68 12.09
CA GLN A 153 -8.42 -1.86 13.17
C GLN A 153 -7.54 -3.08 12.93
N LEU A 154 -8.13 -4.19 12.49
CA LEU A 154 -7.42 -5.44 12.24
C LEU A 154 -6.30 -5.25 11.20
N TYR A 155 -6.60 -4.62 10.06
CA TYR A 155 -5.63 -4.42 8.98
C TYR A 155 -4.85 -3.10 9.10
N GLY A 156 -5.15 -2.25 10.08
CA GLY A 156 -4.49 -0.95 10.24
C GLY A 156 -4.68 -0.03 9.05
N VAL A 157 -5.91 0.05 8.51
CA VAL A 157 -6.26 0.85 7.32
C VAL A 157 -7.38 1.84 7.59
N SER A 158 -7.42 2.93 6.83
CA SER A 158 -8.53 3.87 6.90
C SER A 158 -9.82 3.27 6.29
N ARG A 159 -10.98 3.80 6.69
CA ARG A 159 -12.25 3.36 6.13
C ARG A 159 -12.31 3.51 4.61
N PRO A 160 -11.88 4.62 4.00
CA PRO A 160 -11.82 4.73 2.55
C PRO A 160 -10.95 3.67 1.88
N MET A 161 -9.80 3.31 2.47
CA MET A 161 -8.94 2.25 1.96
C MET A 161 -9.61 0.88 2.04
N LEU A 162 -10.25 0.56 3.15
CA LEU A 162 -11.00 -0.69 3.29
C LEU A 162 -12.12 -0.78 2.24
N ASP A 163 -12.95 0.25 2.12
CA ASP A 163 -14.07 0.28 1.16
C ASP A 163 -13.57 0.18 -0.29
N TYR A 164 -12.44 0.84 -0.59
CA TYR A 164 -11.76 0.68 -1.88
C TYR A 164 -11.37 -0.78 -2.14
N ARG A 165 -10.72 -1.43 -1.18
CA ARG A 165 -10.30 -2.84 -1.32
C ARG A 165 -11.47 -3.80 -1.46
N LEU A 166 -12.50 -3.66 -0.66
CA LEU A 166 -13.73 -4.47 -0.77
C LEU A 166 -14.36 -4.37 -2.16
N ARG A 167 -14.34 -3.17 -2.75
CA ARG A 167 -14.89 -2.91 -4.08
C ARG A 167 -14.04 -3.50 -5.20
N VAL A 168 -12.69 -3.25 -5.19
CA VAL A 168 -11.83 -3.59 -6.34
C VAL A 168 -11.33 -5.02 -6.36
N SER A 169 -11.37 -5.74 -5.21
CA SER A 169 -10.99 -7.14 -5.09
C SER A 169 -12.02 -8.12 -5.69
N GLY A 170 -13.21 -7.64 -6.04
CA GLY A 170 -14.32 -8.51 -6.44
C GLY A 170 -15.03 -9.22 -5.28
N ALA A 171 -14.68 -8.91 -4.03
CA ALA A 171 -15.21 -9.57 -2.83
C ALA A 171 -16.75 -9.50 -2.74
N HIS A 172 -17.35 -8.36 -3.08
CA HIS A 172 -18.83 -8.22 -3.10
C HIS A 172 -19.50 -9.19 -4.07
N ALA A 173 -18.97 -9.33 -5.29
CA ALA A 173 -19.54 -10.24 -6.28
C ALA A 173 -19.41 -11.71 -5.85
N ILE A 174 -18.30 -12.07 -5.22
CA ILE A 174 -18.06 -13.43 -4.69
C ILE A 174 -18.98 -13.69 -3.51
N HIS A 175 -19.11 -12.73 -2.58
CA HIS A 175 -19.99 -12.85 -1.42
C HIS A 175 -21.46 -13.02 -1.84
N LEU A 176 -21.97 -12.20 -2.75
CA LEU A 176 -23.35 -12.32 -3.26
C LEU A 176 -23.61 -13.67 -3.93
N ARG A 177 -22.66 -14.19 -4.71
CA ARG A 177 -22.78 -15.54 -5.29
C ARG A 177 -22.85 -16.62 -4.23
N SER A 178 -22.05 -16.51 -3.17
CA SER A 178 -22.08 -17.47 -2.06
C SER A 178 -23.40 -17.46 -1.27
N LEU A 179 -24.05 -16.30 -1.13
CA LEU A 179 -25.36 -16.21 -0.47
C LEU A 179 -26.46 -16.85 -1.32
N ARG A 180 -26.46 -16.61 -2.64
CA ARG A 180 -27.42 -17.23 -3.57
C ARG A 180 -27.31 -18.75 -3.58
N ALA A 181 -26.09 -19.29 -3.56
CA ALA A 181 -25.84 -20.75 -3.53
C ALA A 181 -26.26 -21.43 -2.22
N ARG A 182 -26.47 -20.67 -1.15
CA ARG A 182 -26.97 -21.19 0.15
C ARG A 182 -28.49 -21.10 0.31
N ALA A 183 -29.13 -20.28 -0.53
CA ALA A 183 -30.57 -20.03 -0.48
C ALA A 183 -31.37 -20.91 -1.47
N GLY A 184 -30.70 -21.66 -2.35
CA GLY A 184 -31.28 -22.61 -3.29
C GLY A 184 -30.83 -24.04 -2.97
#